data_e3dac85eccba8fe093d83be1b90126bf
#
_entry.id   e3dac85eccba8fe093d83be1b90126bf
#
_cell.length_a   1.000
_cell.length_b   1.000
_cell.length_c   1.000
_cell.angle_alpha   90.00
_cell.angle_beta   90.00
_cell.angle_gamma   90.00
#
_symmetry.space_group_name_H-M   'P 1'
#
loop_
_entity.id
_entity.type
_entity.pdbx_description
1 polymer ?
#
loop_
_entity_poly.entity_id
_entity_poly.type
_entity_poly.pdbx_seq_one_letter_code
_entity_poly.pdbx_strand_id
1 'polypeptide(L)'
;DAYGRGRIIGDYRRVALYGVDYLIEQKQLDKKKVGENVMDVDTIRLSEELFQQINFLKKMKEMAAMYGYDISMPARNTREAIQWTYFAYLASIKEQNGAAMSLGRTSTFFDIYVCRDMERGELTEEQAQELIDDFVMKLRSARHLRTPEYNELFGGDPMWITESVGGVNKNGVPLVTKGSYRMLNTLYNLGSSPEPNLTILWSERLPEPFKKFCAKLSIDTDSIQYENDDLMRMEYGDDYAIACCVSAMKVGKQMQFFGARFNLPKLLLLAINGGYDNVTGMKLGPQMEPLQGDKLDFYEVRGRLEVYREWLCKLYVNTMNVIHYMHDKYAYEKTQMALHDTDVDRMMAFGIAGLSVMADSLSAIKYADVKPIRDENGYIVDFDTKGDFPKFGNDDNRVDKIAQNIIQEVSQELRKNPTYRGARHTLSALTITSNVVYGKKTGSTPDGRKKGEPFAPGANPMHNRETNGAIASLNSVSKLQYDYCRDGISNTFSIIPEALGKTDEQRTANLVAVLDGYFSNYAHHLNVNVLNKETLIAAYENPDAYPNLTIRVSGYAVNFHKLSKEQQREVISRTFHTVM
;
A
#
# COMPACT_ATOMS: atom_id res chain seq x y z
N ASP A 1 -0.03 -17.38 8.53
CA ASP A 1 -0.44 -16.13 9.10
C ASP A 1 -0.59 -15.04 8.04
N ALA A 2 -1.05 -13.85 8.43
CA ALA A 2 -1.36 -12.76 7.50
C ALA A 2 -0.14 -12.25 6.71
N TYR A 3 1.06 -12.46 7.18
CA TYR A 3 2.29 -11.99 6.54
C TYR A 3 2.70 -12.78 5.29
N GLY A 4 2.30 -14.00 5.17
CA GLY A 4 2.68 -14.83 4.04
C GLY A 4 1.57 -15.05 3.02
N ARG A 5 0.45 -14.34 3.15
CA ARG A 5 -0.70 -14.54 2.27
C ARG A 5 -0.68 -13.64 1.05
N GLY A 6 -1.22 -14.15 -0.05
CA GLY A 6 -1.37 -13.39 -1.28
C GLY A 6 -2.37 -12.26 -1.16
N ARG A 7 -2.14 -11.17 -1.89
CA ARG A 7 -3.12 -10.13 -2.15
C ARG A 7 -3.90 -10.49 -3.40
N ILE A 8 -5.22 -10.52 -3.30
CA ILE A 8 -6.12 -10.96 -4.36
C ILE A 8 -7.30 -10.00 -4.42
N ILE A 9 -7.59 -9.48 -5.60
CA ILE A 9 -8.82 -8.74 -5.89
C ILE A 9 -9.63 -9.58 -6.85
N GLY A 10 -10.64 -10.30 -6.32
CA GLY A 10 -11.60 -11.02 -7.14
C GLY A 10 -12.43 -10.06 -7.98
N ASP A 11 -12.83 -10.47 -9.17
CA ASP A 11 -13.80 -9.70 -9.91
C ASP A 11 -15.22 -9.98 -9.37
N TYR A 12 -15.52 -9.35 -8.23
CA TYR A 12 -16.79 -9.53 -7.52
C TYR A 12 -18.00 -9.11 -8.36
N ARG A 13 -17.80 -8.27 -9.37
CA ARG A 13 -18.82 -7.83 -10.34
C ARG A 13 -19.38 -9.01 -11.14
N ARG A 14 -18.58 -10.07 -11.35
CA ARG A 14 -18.99 -11.26 -12.14
C ARG A 14 -20.21 -11.94 -11.55
N VAL A 15 -20.37 -11.95 -10.23
CA VAL A 15 -21.54 -12.56 -9.60
C VAL A 15 -22.82 -11.79 -9.93
N ALA A 16 -22.77 -10.45 -9.92
CA ALA A 16 -23.90 -9.63 -10.31
C ALA A 16 -24.20 -9.70 -11.83
N LEU A 17 -23.14 -9.78 -12.66
CA LEU A 17 -23.28 -9.79 -14.12
C LEU A 17 -23.82 -11.13 -14.66
N TYR A 18 -23.35 -12.25 -14.11
CA TYR A 18 -23.56 -13.56 -14.72
C TYR A 18 -24.32 -14.55 -13.83
N GLY A 19 -24.36 -14.34 -12.53
CA GLY A 19 -24.83 -15.32 -11.56
C GLY A 19 -23.82 -16.46 -11.33
N VAL A 20 -23.95 -17.14 -10.19
CA VAL A 20 -22.97 -18.15 -9.76
C VAL A 20 -23.05 -19.42 -10.61
N ASP A 21 -24.24 -19.81 -11.11
CA ASP A 21 -24.39 -21.03 -11.89
C ASP A 21 -23.63 -20.93 -13.22
N TYR A 22 -23.69 -19.80 -13.90
CA TYR A 22 -22.88 -19.55 -15.10
C TYR A 22 -21.37 -19.60 -14.79
N LEU A 23 -20.93 -19.02 -13.69
CA LEU A 23 -19.52 -19.04 -13.30
C LEU A 23 -19.02 -20.47 -13.02
N ILE A 24 -19.84 -21.30 -12.38
CA ILE A 24 -19.54 -22.72 -12.18
C ILE A 24 -19.40 -23.44 -13.51
N GLU A 25 -20.34 -23.24 -14.44
CA GLU A 25 -20.28 -23.83 -15.79
C GLU A 25 -19.00 -23.44 -16.52
N GLN A 26 -18.63 -22.15 -16.51
CA GLN A 26 -17.40 -21.67 -17.15
C GLN A 26 -16.14 -22.35 -16.54
N LYS A 27 -16.05 -22.45 -15.22
CA LYS A 27 -14.94 -23.13 -14.55
C LYS A 27 -14.89 -24.64 -14.85
N GLN A 28 -16.04 -25.29 -15.04
CA GLN A 28 -16.11 -26.69 -15.48
C GLN A 28 -15.59 -26.86 -16.91
N LEU A 29 -15.95 -25.95 -17.82
CA LEU A 29 -15.44 -25.91 -19.19
C LEU A 29 -13.92 -25.69 -19.22
N ASP A 30 -13.43 -24.75 -18.44
CA ASP A 30 -11.99 -24.48 -18.32
C ASP A 30 -11.25 -25.71 -17.78
N LYS A 31 -11.79 -26.35 -16.73
CA LYS A 31 -11.21 -27.59 -16.18
C LYS A 31 -11.17 -28.72 -17.22
N LYS A 32 -12.19 -28.84 -18.05
CA LYS A 32 -12.21 -29.82 -19.15
C LYS A 32 -11.09 -29.55 -20.17
N LYS A 33 -10.94 -28.29 -20.60
CA LYS A 33 -9.87 -27.87 -21.52
C LYS A 33 -8.47 -28.13 -20.94
N VAL A 34 -8.26 -27.84 -19.65
CA VAL A 34 -7.00 -28.15 -18.94
C VAL A 34 -6.74 -29.65 -18.97
N GLY A 35 -7.77 -30.48 -18.81
CA GLY A 35 -7.70 -31.96 -18.88
C GLY A 35 -7.31 -32.54 -20.25
N GLU A 36 -7.37 -31.76 -21.32
CA GLU A 36 -6.94 -32.15 -22.67
C GLU A 36 -5.43 -31.96 -22.89
N ASN A 37 -4.73 -31.26 -21.97
CA ASN A 37 -3.28 -31.04 -22.03
C ASN A 37 -2.49 -32.21 -21.44
N VAL A 38 -1.17 -32.19 -21.67
CA VAL A 38 -0.26 -33.14 -21.00
C VAL A 38 -0.29 -32.84 -19.48
N MET A 39 -0.48 -33.93 -18.70
CA MET A 39 -0.58 -33.85 -17.24
C MET A 39 0.81 -33.75 -16.58
N ASP A 40 1.46 -32.60 -16.74
CA ASP A 40 2.62 -32.22 -15.94
C ASP A 40 2.18 -31.68 -14.57
N VAL A 41 3.16 -31.35 -13.72
CA VAL A 41 2.91 -30.86 -12.34
C VAL A 41 2.06 -29.59 -12.31
N ASP A 42 2.27 -28.67 -13.24
CA ASP A 42 1.56 -27.39 -13.27
C ASP A 42 0.13 -27.57 -13.80
N THR A 43 -0.08 -28.44 -14.79
CA THR A 43 -1.40 -28.81 -15.32
C THR A 43 -2.25 -29.54 -14.27
N ILE A 44 -1.65 -30.50 -13.55
CA ILE A 44 -2.33 -31.22 -12.45
C ILE A 44 -2.75 -30.21 -11.37
N ARG A 45 -1.84 -29.32 -10.95
CA ARG A 45 -2.11 -28.30 -9.96
C ARG A 45 -3.24 -27.37 -10.39
N LEU A 46 -3.23 -26.87 -11.62
CA LEU A 46 -4.29 -26.03 -12.17
C LEU A 46 -5.65 -26.74 -12.18
N SER A 47 -5.68 -28.04 -12.53
CA SER A 47 -6.91 -28.83 -12.47
C SER A 47 -7.47 -28.95 -11.05
N GLU A 48 -6.61 -29.13 -10.04
CA GLU A 48 -7.00 -29.12 -8.62
C GLU A 48 -7.50 -27.75 -8.17
N GLU A 49 -6.82 -26.67 -8.59
CA GLU A 49 -7.24 -25.29 -8.29
C GLU A 49 -8.64 -25.01 -8.84
N LEU A 50 -8.92 -25.35 -10.08
CA LEU A 50 -10.25 -25.20 -10.69
C LEU A 50 -11.32 -26.01 -9.97
N PHE A 51 -11.01 -27.22 -9.52
CA PHE A 51 -11.94 -28.00 -8.71
C PHE A 51 -12.29 -27.31 -7.39
N GLN A 52 -11.30 -26.75 -6.69
CA GLN A 52 -11.52 -26.01 -5.46
C GLN A 52 -12.30 -24.71 -5.69
N GLN A 53 -12.04 -24.01 -6.80
CA GLN A 53 -12.79 -22.80 -7.19
C GLN A 53 -14.27 -23.12 -7.45
N ILE A 54 -14.57 -24.23 -8.12
CA ILE A 54 -15.95 -24.69 -8.34
C ILE A 54 -16.64 -24.97 -7.00
N ASN A 55 -15.96 -25.64 -6.07
CA ASN A 55 -16.51 -25.89 -4.73
C ASN A 55 -16.73 -24.60 -3.93
N PHE A 56 -15.82 -23.63 -4.05
CA PHE A 56 -15.98 -22.32 -3.42
C PHE A 56 -17.22 -21.58 -3.95
N LEU A 57 -17.43 -21.57 -5.27
CA LEU A 57 -18.63 -20.97 -5.88
C LEU A 57 -19.92 -21.63 -5.40
N LYS A 58 -19.95 -22.96 -5.24
CA LYS A 58 -21.12 -23.66 -4.66
C LYS A 58 -21.37 -23.25 -3.22
N LYS A 59 -20.32 -23.16 -2.38
CA LYS A 59 -20.42 -22.71 -1.00
C LYS A 59 -20.85 -21.24 -0.89
N MET A 60 -20.40 -20.39 -1.81
CA MET A 60 -20.85 -19.00 -1.88
C MET A 60 -22.35 -18.90 -2.11
N LYS A 61 -22.90 -19.75 -2.98
CA LYS A 61 -24.34 -19.86 -3.25
C LYS A 61 -25.10 -20.34 -2.02
N GLU A 62 -24.59 -21.37 -1.34
CA GLU A 62 -25.17 -21.88 -0.08
C GLU A 62 -25.15 -20.76 1.01
N MET A 63 -24.05 -20.02 1.13
CA MET A 63 -23.95 -18.92 2.07
C MET A 63 -25.00 -17.84 1.79
N ALA A 64 -25.19 -17.42 0.54
CA ALA A 64 -26.20 -16.44 0.19
C ALA A 64 -27.63 -16.93 0.49
N ALA A 65 -27.90 -18.21 0.25
CA ALA A 65 -29.18 -18.84 0.57
C ALA A 65 -29.50 -18.82 2.08
N MET A 66 -28.49 -18.94 2.95
CA MET A 66 -28.67 -18.81 4.41
C MET A 66 -29.20 -17.43 4.82
N TYR A 67 -28.96 -16.40 4.03
CA TYR A 67 -29.48 -15.04 4.19
C TYR A 67 -30.77 -14.78 3.40
N GLY A 68 -31.34 -15.81 2.76
CA GLY A 68 -32.58 -15.70 2.01
C GLY A 68 -32.43 -15.18 0.57
N TYR A 69 -31.20 -15.21 0.00
CA TYR A 69 -30.93 -14.73 -1.35
C TYR A 69 -30.50 -15.87 -2.28
N ASP A 70 -30.98 -15.81 -3.52
CA ASP A 70 -30.54 -16.69 -4.60
C ASP A 70 -29.67 -15.94 -5.59
N ILE A 71 -28.36 -16.17 -5.53
CA ILE A 71 -27.35 -15.57 -6.42
C ILE A 71 -26.99 -16.47 -7.61
N SER A 72 -27.81 -17.46 -7.92
CA SER A 72 -27.60 -18.38 -9.07
C SER A 72 -27.66 -17.64 -10.41
N MET A 73 -28.51 -16.62 -10.51
CA MET A 73 -28.80 -15.84 -11.72
C MET A 73 -28.23 -14.42 -11.64
N PRO A 74 -28.05 -13.72 -12.78
CA PRO A 74 -27.65 -12.33 -12.82
C PRO A 74 -28.55 -11.41 -11.98
N ALA A 75 -27.98 -10.33 -11.45
CA ALA A 75 -28.72 -9.31 -10.71
C ALA A 75 -29.71 -8.57 -11.64
N ARG A 76 -30.92 -8.38 -11.15
CA ARG A 76 -32.03 -7.77 -11.91
C ARG A 76 -32.14 -6.25 -11.70
N ASN A 77 -31.64 -5.75 -10.59
CA ASN A 77 -31.75 -4.34 -10.17
C ASN A 77 -30.54 -3.92 -9.34
N THR A 78 -30.48 -2.63 -9.00
CA THR A 78 -29.39 -2.04 -8.21
C THR A 78 -29.17 -2.72 -6.88
N ARG A 79 -30.24 -2.99 -6.13
CA ARG A 79 -30.15 -3.65 -4.81
C ARG A 79 -29.52 -5.04 -4.93
N GLU A 80 -29.95 -5.83 -5.90
CA GLU A 80 -29.37 -7.15 -6.16
C GLU A 80 -27.90 -7.03 -6.62
N ALA A 81 -27.56 -6.11 -7.51
CA ALA A 81 -26.19 -5.93 -7.98
C ALA A 81 -25.21 -5.63 -6.83
N ILE A 82 -25.58 -4.73 -5.93
CA ILE A 82 -24.81 -4.40 -4.74
C ILE A 82 -24.73 -5.62 -3.81
N GLN A 83 -25.84 -6.30 -3.55
CA GLN A 83 -25.90 -7.42 -2.64
C GLN A 83 -25.14 -8.65 -3.17
N TRP A 84 -25.18 -8.98 -4.48
CA TRP A 84 -24.43 -10.05 -5.11
C TRP A 84 -22.93 -9.79 -5.04
N THR A 85 -22.52 -8.54 -5.31
CA THR A 85 -21.13 -8.10 -5.19
C THR A 85 -20.65 -8.22 -3.74
N TYR A 86 -21.48 -7.85 -2.77
CA TYR A 86 -21.15 -7.97 -1.35
C TYR A 86 -21.01 -9.43 -0.91
N PHE A 87 -21.89 -10.35 -1.35
CA PHE A 87 -21.73 -11.78 -1.05
C PHE A 87 -20.44 -12.37 -1.64
N ALA A 88 -20.10 -12.00 -2.87
CA ALA A 88 -18.86 -12.41 -3.49
C ALA A 88 -17.63 -11.93 -2.69
N TYR A 89 -17.64 -10.66 -2.28
CA TYR A 89 -16.63 -10.06 -1.44
C TYR A 89 -16.56 -10.75 -0.06
N LEU A 90 -17.69 -10.92 0.62
CA LEU A 90 -17.77 -11.53 1.96
C LEU A 90 -17.26 -12.97 1.96
N ALA A 91 -17.57 -13.76 0.94
CA ALA A 91 -17.04 -15.11 0.79
C ALA A 91 -15.51 -15.12 0.67
N SER A 92 -14.96 -14.22 -0.13
CA SER A 92 -13.51 -14.10 -0.33
C SER A 92 -12.77 -13.67 0.94
N ILE A 93 -13.30 -12.71 1.71
CA ILE A 93 -12.65 -12.26 2.94
C ILE A 93 -12.69 -13.31 4.05
N LYS A 94 -13.70 -14.19 4.08
CA LYS A 94 -13.73 -15.32 5.03
C LYS A 94 -12.56 -16.29 4.82
N GLU A 95 -12.19 -16.52 3.57
CA GLU A 95 -11.04 -17.37 3.24
C GLU A 95 -9.71 -16.62 3.47
N GLN A 96 -9.66 -15.32 3.18
CA GLN A 96 -8.44 -14.53 3.29
C GLN A 96 -7.99 -14.31 4.73
N ASN A 97 -8.89 -14.13 5.64
CA ASN A 97 -8.65 -13.97 7.08
C ASN A 97 -7.53 -12.97 7.43
N GLY A 98 -7.60 -11.76 6.91
CA GLY A 98 -6.89 -10.61 7.47
C GLY A 98 -5.70 -10.06 6.73
N ALA A 99 -5.41 -10.50 5.54
CA ALA A 99 -4.36 -9.82 4.78
C ALA A 99 -4.87 -8.65 3.98
N ALA A 100 -4.99 -8.15 3.07
CA ALA A 100 -5.58 -6.99 2.42
C ALA A 100 -6.91 -7.37 1.77
N MET A 101 -7.97 -6.74 2.21
CA MET A 101 -9.33 -7.07 1.79
C MET A 101 -9.86 -6.10 0.75
N SER A 102 -9.10 -5.88 -0.30
CA SER A 102 -9.41 -4.90 -1.33
C SER A 102 -10.71 -5.24 -2.05
N LEU A 103 -11.57 -4.22 -2.22
CA LEU A 103 -12.87 -4.38 -2.87
C LEU A 103 -12.75 -4.29 -4.40
N GLY A 104 -11.98 -3.34 -4.90
CA GLY A 104 -11.76 -3.16 -6.33
C GLY A 104 -12.23 -1.82 -6.87
N ARG A 105 -13.02 -1.82 -7.93
CA ARG A 105 -13.64 -0.65 -8.58
C ARG A 105 -15.11 -0.95 -8.78
N THR A 106 -15.95 -0.58 -7.81
CA THR A 106 -17.37 -0.95 -7.81
C THR A 106 -18.31 0.21 -8.10
N SER A 107 -17.90 1.45 -7.80
CA SER A 107 -18.76 2.62 -7.92
C SER A 107 -19.31 2.85 -9.33
N THR A 108 -18.47 2.84 -10.35
CA THR A 108 -18.87 2.96 -11.77
C THR A 108 -19.67 1.75 -12.25
N PHE A 109 -19.36 0.58 -11.73
CA PHE A 109 -20.11 -0.63 -12.06
C PHE A 109 -21.55 -0.57 -11.52
N PHE A 110 -21.75 -0.20 -10.27
CA PHE A 110 -23.10 -0.05 -9.70
C PHE A 110 -23.92 0.99 -10.43
N ASP A 111 -23.28 2.03 -10.93
CA ASP A 111 -23.96 3.12 -11.65
C ASP A 111 -24.66 2.65 -12.93
N ILE A 112 -24.22 1.54 -13.54
CA ILE A 112 -24.92 0.92 -14.67
C ILE A 112 -26.33 0.50 -14.27
N TYR A 113 -26.49 -0.12 -13.10
CA TYR A 113 -27.77 -0.54 -12.57
C TYR A 113 -28.58 0.65 -12.06
N VAL A 114 -27.94 1.57 -11.35
CA VAL A 114 -28.60 2.78 -10.83
C VAL A 114 -29.21 3.60 -11.96
N CYS A 115 -28.44 3.90 -13.01
CA CYS A 115 -28.97 4.67 -14.15
C CYS A 115 -30.17 3.98 -14.79
N ARG A 116 -30.07 2.68 -15.04
CA ARG A 116 -31.17 1.90 -15.62
C ARG A 116 -32.43 1.91 -14.76
N ASP A 117 -32.28 1.70 -13.45
CA ASP A 117 -33.43 1.62 -12.54
C ASP A 117 -34.07 3.02 -12.33
N MET A 118 -33.26 4.09 -12.35
CA MET A 118 -33.74 5.46 -12.34
C MET A 118 -34.51 5.82 -13.64
N GLU A 119 -33.99 5.42 -14.81
CA GLU A 119 -34.67 5.61 -16.09
C GLU A 119 -36.04 4.90 -16.15
N ARG A 120 -36.19 3.78 -15.44
CA ARG A 120 -37.45 3.04 -15.28
C ARG A 120 -38.38 3.61 -14.21
N GLY A 121 -37.92 4.61 -13.46
CA GLY A 121 -38.67 5.16 -12.31
C GLY A 121 -38.75 4.21 -11.10
N GLU A 122 -37.89 3.20 -11.04
CA GLU A 122 -37.83 2.20 -9.98
C GLU A 122 -36.92 2.63 -8.80
N LEU A 123 -36.09 3.68 -9.00
CA LEU A 123 -35.14 4.19 -8.00
C LEU A 123 -35.05 5.71 -8.07
N THR A 124 -35.01 6.38 -6.92
CA THR A 124 -34.70 7.82 -6.82
C THR A 124 -33.21 8.05 -6.49
N GLU A 125 -32.76 9.32 -6.60
CA GLU A 125 -31.37 9.68 -6.25
C GLU A 125 -31.08 9.42 -4.75
N GLU A 126 -32.01 9.76 -3.89
CA GLU A 126 -31.90 9.55 -2.44
C GLU A 126 -31.80 8.06 -2.11
N GLN A 127 -32.64 7.23 -2.74
CA GLN A 127 -32.58 5.78 -2.57
C GLN A 127 -31.28 5.17 -3.11
N ALA A 128 -30.76 5.70 -4.22
CA ALA A 128 -29.45 5.26 -4.74
C ALA A 128 -28.31 5.56 -3.75
N GLN A 129 -28.31 6.76 -3.16
CA GLN A 129 -27.34 7.12 -2.13
C GLN A 129 -27.49 6.24 -0.88
N GLU A 130 -28.72 5.99 -0.42
CA GLU A 130 -29.01 5.14 0.74
C GLU A 130 -28.48 3.70 0.54
N LEU A 131 -28.62 3.13 -0.66
CA LEU A 131 -28.09 1.80 -0.97
C LEU A 131 -26.55 1.77 -0.92
N ILE A 132 -25.87 2.84 -1.35
CA ILE A 132 -24.42 2.95 -1.27
C ILE A 132 -23.97 3.16 0.18
N ASP A 133 -24.68 3.98 0.97
CA ASP A 133 -24.41 4.19 2.38
C ASP A 133 -24.55 2.87 3.17
N ASP A 134 -25.63 2.09 2.93
CA ASP A 134 -25.82 0.76 3.51
C ASP A 134 -24.68 -0.21 3.14
N PHE A 135 -24.26 -0.20 1.88
CA PHE A 135 -23.13 -1.01 1.44
C PHE A 135 -21.83 -0.64 2.18
N VAL A 136 -21.54 0.66 2.32
CA VAL A 136 -20.36 1.12 3.07
C VAL A 136 -20.46 0.79 4.55
N MET A 137 -21.64 0.89 5.18
CA MET A 137 -21.84 0.44 6.56
C MET A 137 -21.53 -1.05 6.73
N LYS A 138 -21.96 -1.89 5.80
CA LYS A 138 -21.63 -3.32 5.79
C LYS A 138 -20.13 -3.58 5.67
N LEU A 139 -19.44 -2.83 4.81
CA LEU A 139 -17.98 -2.89 4.70
C LEU A 139 -17.29 -2.47 6.00
N ARG A 140 -17.74 -1.38 6.64
CA ARG A 140 -17.22 -0.91 7.94
C ARG A 140 -17.45 -1.90 9.08
N SER A 141 -18.43 -2.80 8.95
CA SER A 141 -18.75 -3.83 9.93
C SER A 141 -17.93 -5.11 9.79
N ALA A 142 -17.24 -5.30 8.67
CA ALA A 142 -16.38 -6.46 8.46
C ALA A 142 -15.18 -6.42 9.42
N ARG A 143 -14.87 -7.55 10.06
CA ARG A 143 -13.77 -7.69 11.03
C ARG A 143 -13.13 -9.06 10.93
N HIS A 144 -11.86 -9.13 11.35
CA HIS A 144 -11.12 -10.37 11.56
C HIS A 144 -10.59 -10.48 12.97
N LEU A 145 -10.31 -11.71 13.37
CA LEU A 145 -9.48 -11.98 14.55
C LEU A 145 -8.01 -11.73 14.19
N ARG A 146 -7.32 -10.97 15.04
CA ARG A 146 -5.88 -10.66 14.89
C ARG A 146 -5.15 -10.95 16.17
N THR A 147 -3.88 -11.33 16.04
CA THR A 147 -3.00 -11.47 17.19
C THR A 147 -2.50 -10.10 17.67
N PRO A 148 -2.12 -9.94 18.95
CA PRO A 148 -1.51 -8.71 19.45
C PRO A 148 -0.27 -8.29 18.66
N GLU A 149 0.57 -9.25 18.25
CA GLU A 149 1.79 -9.01 17.47
C GLU A 149 1.48 -8.46 16.08
N TYR A 150 0.38 -8.89 15.48
CA TYR A 150 -0.08 -8.35 14.20
C TYR A 150 -0.50 -6.88 14.37
N ASN A 151 -1.23 -6.55 15.43
CA ASN A 151 -1.67 -5.19 15.70
C ASN A 151 -0.52 -4.26 16.08
N GLU A 152 0.56 -4.78 16.69
CA GLU A 152 1.77 -3.99 16.94
C GLU A 152 2.42 -3.50 15.64
N LEU A 153 2.44 -4.36 14.61
CA LEU A 153 3.01 -4.04 13.30
C LEU A 153 2.09 -3.14 12.46
N PHE A 154 0.78 -3.38 12.54
CA PHE A 154 -0.24 -2.71 11.73
C PHE A 154 -1.25 -2.01 12.65
N GLY A 155 -0.80 -0.92 13.25
CA GLY A 155 -1.59 -0.15 14.21
C GLY A 155 -2.92 0.35 13.66
N GLY A 156 -3.93 0.46 14.54
CA GLY A 156 -5.24 0.99 14.21
C GLY A 156 -6.24 -0.04 13.65
N ASP A 157 -5.92 -1.32 13.68
CA ASP A 157 -6.78 -2.42 13.23
C ASP A 157 -7.26 -2.28 11.77
N PRO A 158 -6.36 -2.03 10.78
CA PRO A 158 -6.77 -1.79 9.41
C PRO A 158 -7.26 -3.08 8.74
N MET A 159 -8.28 -2.96 7.90
CA MET A 159 -8.84 -4.03 7.08
C MET A 159 -8.38 -3.93 5.63
N TRP A 160 -7.99 -2.72 5.20
CA TRP A 160 -7.64 -2.39 3.81
C TRP A 160 -8.73 -2.80 2.82
N ILE A 161 -9.96 -2.42 3.13
CA ILE A 161 -11.10 -2.53 2.20
C ILE A 161 -10.94 -1.42 1.17
N THR A 162 -10.03 -1.62 0.23
CA THR A 162 -9.66 -0.57 -0.72
C THR A 162 -10.62 -0.55 -1.89
N GLU A 163 -11.26 0.60 -2.10
CA GLU A 163 -12.09 0.91 -3.26
C GLU A 163 -11.42 1.99 -4.09
N SER A 164 -11.20 1.71 -5.36
CA SER A 164 -10.58 2.65 -6.31
C SER A 164 -11.67 3.42 -7.06
N VAL A 165 -11.57 4.75 -7.10
CA VAL A 165 -12.54 5.66 -7.69
C VAL A 165 -11.86 6.59 -8.69
N GLY A 166 -12.51 6.91 -9.79
CA GLY A 166 -11.95 7.78 -10.84
C GLY A 166 -11.06 7.05 -11.84
N GLY A 167 -10.00 7.70 -12.27
CA GLY A 167 -9.16 7.21 -13.36
C GLY A 167 -9.75 7.46 -14.74
N VAL A 168 -9.07 6.95 -15.76
CA VAL A 168 -9.39 7.19 -17.18
C VAL A 168 -9.38 5.86 -17.93
N ASN A 169 -10.28 5.65 -18.86
CA ASN A 169 -10.28 4.46 -19.69
C ASN A 169 -9.23 4.52 -20.82
N LYS A 170 -9.06 3.41 -21.54
CA LYS A 170 -8.11 3.29 -22.66
C LYS A 170 -8.33 4.31 -23.79
N ASN A 171 -9.53 4.88 -23.90
CA ASN A 171 -9.86 5.89 -24.91
C ASN A 171 -9.65 7.32 -24.39
N GLY A 172 -9.14 7.50 -23.18
CA GLY A 172 -8.90 8.80 -22.57
C GLY A 172 -10.13 9.45 -21.94
N VAL A 173 -11.23 8.70 -21.76
CA VAL A 173 -12.47 9.19 -21.14
C VAL A 173 -12.40 8.97 -19.63
N PRO A 174 -12.65 10.01 -18.81
CA PRO A 174 -12.70 9.86 -17.36
C PRO A 174 -13.74 8.84 -16.90
N LEU A 175 -13.36 7.96 -15.98
CA LEU A 175 -14.25 6.98 -15.36
C LEU A 175 -14.91 7.58 -14.10
N VAL A 176 -15.43 8.79 -14.23
CA VAL A 176 -16.13 9.51 -13.17
C VAL A 176 -17.61 9.57 -13.53
N THR A 177 -18.44 8.99 -12.69
CA THR A 177 -19.89 8.97 -12.83
C THR A 177 -20.54 9.52 -11.56
N LYS A 178 -21.86 9.64 -11.50
CA LYS A 178 -22.57 9.96 -10.26
C LYS A 178 -22.28 8.94 -9.16
N GLY A 179 -22.06 7.66 -9.51
CA GLY A 179 -21.64 6.61 -8.58
C GLY A 179 -20.32 6.92 -7.88
N SER A 180 -19.38 7.57 -8.57
CA SER A 180 -18.13 8.04 -7.96
C SER A 180 -18.38 9.07 -6.85
N TYR A 181 -19.26 10.03 -7.09
CA TYR A 181 -19.65 11.02 -6.08
C TYR A 181 -20.44 10.38 -4.93
N ARG A 182 -21.38 9.47 -5.20
CA ARG A 182 -22.15 8.76 -4.15
C ARG A 182 -21.23 7.98 -3.21
N MET A 183 -20.24 7.25 -3.76
CA MET A 183 -19.27 6.50 -2.98
C MET A 183 -18.46 7.42 -2.06
N LEU A 184 -17.95 8.52 -2.57
CA LEU A 184 -17.18 9.49 -1.80
C LEU A 184 -18.04 10.26 -0.79
N ASN A 185 -19.31 10.57 -1.13
CA ASN A 185 -20.24 11.29 -0.27
C ASN A 185 -20.60 10.51 1.00
N THR A 186 -20.36 9.20 1.03
CA THR A 186 -20.54 8.40 2.24
C THR A 186 -19.68 8.90 3.41
N LEU A 187 -18.57 9.60 3.16
CA LEU A 187 -17.75 10.24 4.20
C LEU A 187 -18.47 11.42 4.87
N TYR A 188 -19.33 12.14 4.16
CA TYR A 188 -20.18 13.15 4.76
C TYR A 188 -21.40 12.54 5.46
N ASN A 189 -22.08 11.57 4.82
CA ASN A 189 -23.30 10.97 5.38
C ASN A 189 -23.02 10.12 6.62
N LEU A 190 -21.93 9.34 6.61
CA LEU A 190 -21.58 8.37 7.66
C LEU A 190 -20.41 8.80 8.54
N GLY A 191 -19.85 9.97 8.27
CA GLY A 191 -18.66 10.52 8.95
C GLY A 191 -17.34 9.96 8.45
N SER A 192 -16.26 10.69 8.78
CA SER A 192 -14.87 10.31 8.50
C SER A 192 -14.57 8.91 9.00
N SER A 193 -13.89 8.12 8.19
CA SER A 193 -13.58 6.72 8.54
C SER A 193 -12.35 6.23 7.79
N PRO A 194 -11.52 5.38 8.41
CA PRO A 194 -10.43 4.68 7.73
C PRO A 194 -10.91 3.67 6.68
N GLU A 195 -12.15 3.18 6.79
CA GLU A 195 -12.69 2.13 5.91
C GLU A 195 -14.04 2.54 5.29
N PRO A 196 -14.27 2.19 4.03
CA PRO A 196 -13.30 1.65 3.08
C PRO A 196 -12.14 2.62 2.82
N ASN A 197 -10.94 2.08 2.48
CA ASN A 197 -9.80 2.90 2.10
C ASN A 197 -10.01 3.44 0.68
N LEU A 198 -10.66 4.61 0.60
CA LEU A 198 -11.04 5.23 -0.67
C LEU A 198 -9.81 5.81 -1.36
N THR A 199 -9.50 5.30 -2.55
CA THR A 199 -8.34 5.69 -3.35
C THR A 199 -8.78 6.36 -4.64
N ILE A 200 -8.38 7.61 -4.83
CA ILE A 200 -8.65 8.34 -6.07
C ILE A 200 -7.54 8.02 -7.06
N LEU A 201 -7.92 7.44 -8.19
CA LEU A 201 -7.04 7.25 -9.33
C LEU A 201 -6.95 8.57 -10.09
N TRP A 202 -5.92 9.35 -9.76
CA TRP A 202 -5.76 10.74 -10.22
C TRP A 202 -5.17 10.81 -11.62
N SER A 203 -5.73 11.67 -12.45
CA SER A 203 -5.25 11.98 -13.79
C SER A 203 -5.48 13.46 -14.10
N GLU A 204 -4.63 14.05 -14.92
CA GLU A 204 -4.85 15.39 -15.46
C GLU A 204 -6.22 15.52 -16.17
N ARG A 205 -6.71 14.41 -16.74
CA ARG A 205 -7.96 14.35 -17.52
C ARG A 205 -9.24 14.28 -16.68
N LEU A 206 -9.13 14.17 -15.37
CA LEU A 206 -10.30 14.16 -14.49
C LEU A 206 -11.05 15.51 -14.56
N PRO A 207 -12.41 15.50 -14.53
CA PRO A 207 -13.18 16.73 -14.52
C PRO A 207 -12.81 17.64 -13.34
N GLU A 208 -12.62 18.92 -13.60
CA GLU A 208 -12.28 19.92 -12.59
C GLU A 208 -13.23 19.94 -11.38
N PRO A 209 -14.58 19.82 -11.55
CA PRO A 209 -15.47 19.69 -10.40
C PRO A 209 -15.20 18.46 -9.52
N PHE A 210 -14.80 17.34 -10.13
CA PHE A 210 -14.46 16.13 -9.39
C PHE A 210 -13.14 16.29 -8.63
N LYS A 211 -12.11 16.87 -9.25
CA LYS A 211 -10.84 17.20 -8.59
C LYS A 211 -11.06 18.07 -7.34
N LYS A 212 -11.86 19.13 -7.49
CA LYS A 212 -12.21 20.03 -6.38
C LYS A 212 -13.00 19.31 -5.27
N PHE A 213 -13.94 18.45 -5.65
CA PHE A 213 -14.70 17.66 -4.68
C PHE A 213 -13.78 16.74 -3.87
N CYS A 214 -12.85 16.03 -4.53
CA CYS A 214 -11.87 15.17 -3.85
C CYS A 214 -10.94 15.97 -2.92
N ALA A 215 -10.40 17.11 -3.40
CA ALA A 215 -9.54 17.96 -2.59
C ALA A 215 -10.27 18.50 -1.36
N LYS A 216 -11.51 18.97 -1.51
CA LYS A 216 -12.35 19.42 -0.38
C LYS A 216 -12.58 18.27 0.61
N LEU A 217 -12.89 17.09 0.12
CA LEU A 217 -13.12 15.90 0.95
C LEU A 217 -11.87 15.50 1.76
N SER A 218 -10.67 15.62 1.18
CA SER A 218 -9.41 15.42 1.91
C SER A 218 -9.24 16.44 3.03
N ILE A 219 -9.53 17.73 2.77
CA ILE A 219 -9.42 18.81 3.77
C ILE A 219 -10.40 18.57 4.92
N ASP A 220 -11.62 18.12 4.61
CA ASP A 220 -12.68 17.96 5.60
C ASP A 220 -12.55 16.66 6.43
N THR A 221 -11.89 15.60 5.91
CA THR A 221 -12.03 14.25 6.48
C THR A 221 -10.73 13.48 6.70
N ASP A 222 -9.62 13.86 6.07
CA ASP A 222 -8.34 13.11 6.06
C ASP A 222 -8.51 11.60 5.76
N SER A 223 -9.55 11.21 4.99
CA SER A 223 -9.97 9.81 4.82
C SER A 223 -9.62 9.20 3.47
N ILE A 224 -9.22 9.99 2.47
CA ILE A 224 -8.92 9.51 1.12
C ILE A 224 -7.44 9.63 0.78
N GLN A 225 -7.01 8.85 -0.21
CA GLN A 225 -5.65 8.92 -0.77
C GLN A 225 -5.71 9.03 -2.29
N TYR A 226 -4.57 9.33 -2.90
CA TYR A 226 -4.43 9.57 -4.32
C TYR A 226 -3.35 8.69 -4.92
N GLU A 227 -3.59 8.16 -6.12
CA GLU A 227 -2.62 7.42 -6.89
C GLU A 227 -2.64 7.83 -8.36
N ASN A 228 -1.47 7.83 -8.99
CA ASN A 228 -1.27 8.30 -10.35
C ASN A 228 -1.81 7.32 -11.39
N ASP A 229 -3.04 7.57 -11.87
CA ASP A 229 -3.66 6.74 -12.90
C ASP A 229 -2.88 6.80 -14.24
N ASP A 230 -2.38 7.98 -14.62
CA ASP A 230 -1.65 8.14 -15.88
C ASP A 230 -0.36 7.32 -15.92
N LEU A 231 0.29 7.14 -14.77
CA LEU A 231 1.46 6.28 -14.60
C LEU A 231 1.08 4.80 -14.61
N MET A 232 0.08 4.41 -13.80
CA MET A 232 -0.29 3.00 -13.61
C MET A 232 -1.03 2.42 -14.81
N ARG A 233 -1.88 3.21 -15.48
CA ARG A 233 -2.65 2.76 -16.64
C ARG A 233 -1.76 2.28 -17.80
N MET A 234 -0.56 2.80 -17.94
CA MET A 234 0.39 2.33 -18.96
C MET A 234 0.78 0.86 -18.77
N GLU A 235 0.84 0.38 -17.52
CA GLU A 235 1.20 -1.01 -17.19
C GLU A 235 -0.04 -1.92 -17.06
N TYR A 236 -1.08 -1.43 -16.39
CA TYR A 236 -2.21 -2.26 -15.96
C TYR A 236 -3.45 -2.13 -16.86
N GLY A 237 -3.48 -1.17 -17.80
CA GLY A 237 -4.69 -0.86 -18.56
C GLY A 237 -5.70 -0.08 -17.72
N ASP A 238 -6.98 -0.14 -18.11
CA ASP A 238 -8.05 0.65 -17.49
C ASP A 238 -8.95 -0.14 -16.49
N ASP A 239 -8.77 -1.46 -16.39
CA ASP A 239 -9.50 -2.31 -15.44
C ASP A 239 -8.56 -2.90 -14.37
N TYR A 240 -7.96 -2.01 -13.61
CA TYR A 240 -7.17 -2.33 -12.43
C TYR A 240 -7.76 -1.64 -11.20
N ALA A 241 -7.34 -2.09 -10.04
CA ALA A 241 -7.66 -1.46 -8.76
C ALA A 241 -6.44 -1.55 -7.82
N ILE A 242 -6.55 -0.87 -6.68
CA ILE A 242 -5.49 -0.88 -5.69
C ILE A 242 -5.71 -2.00 -4.69
N ALA A 243 -4.70 -2.84 -4.56
CA ALA A 243 -4.64 -3.89 -3.56
C ALA A 243 -3.97 -3.35 -2.29
N CYS A 244 -4.62 -3.53 -1.14
CA CYS A 244 -4.11 -3.11 0.15
C CYS A 244 -3.96 -1.57 0.23
N CYS A 245 -2.71 -1.09 0.23
CA CYS A 245 -2.37 0.30 0.44
C CYS A 245 -2.14 1.06 -0.88
N VAL A 246 -1.25 0.55 -1.74
CA VAL A 246 -0.70 1.30 -2.89
C VAL A 246 -0.36 0.42 -4.10
N SER A 247 -0.71 -0.85 -4.10
CA SER A 247 -0.28 -1.80 -5.15
C SER A 247 -1.34 -1.92 -6.24
N ALA A 248 -1.04 -1.56 -7.47
CA ALA A 248 -1.95 -1.74 -8.59
C ALA A 248 -2.03 -3.22 -9.02
N MET A 249 -3.23 -3.67 -9.41
CA MET A 249 -3.51 -5.04 -9.83
C MET A 249 -4.68 -5.10 -10.79
N LYS A 250 -4.56 -5.84 -11.90
CA LYS A 250 -5.69 -6.11 -12.82
C LYS A 250 -6.72 -6.97 -12.11
N VAL A 251 -7.97 -6.46 -12.04
CA VAL A 251 -9.06 -7.09 -11.30
C VAL A 251 -9.42 -8.45 -11.93
N GLY A 252 -9.44 -9.50 -11.10
CA GLY A 252 -9.77 -10.85 -11.54
C GLY A 252 -8.80 -11.49 -12.53
N LYS A 253 -7.58 -10.96 -12.67
CA LYS A 253 -6.54 -11.46 -13.60
C LYS A 253 -5.19 -11.66 -12.95
N GLN A 254 -4.87 -10.86 -11.95
CA GLN A 254 -3.59 -10.88 -11.26
C GLN A 254 -3.76 -11.24 -9.79
N MET A 255 -2.75 -11.86 -9.24
CA MET A 255 -2.60 -12.03 -7.79
C MET A 255 -1.16 -11.71 -7.40
N GLN A 256 -0.93 -11.41 -6.14
CA GLN A 256 0.37 -10.99 -5.68
C GLN A 256 0.75 -11.74 -4.39
N PHE A 257 1.78 -12.56 -4.46
CA PHE A 257 2.42 -13.09 -3.27
C PHE A 257 3.00 -11.95 -2.46
N PHE A 258 2.65 -11.87 -1.18
CA PHE A 258 3.01 -10.75 -0.31
C PHE A 258 3.66 -11.27 0.97
N GLY A 259 4.65 -10.56 1.48
CA GLY A 259 5.35 -10.94 2.69
C GLY A 259 6.06 -9.79 3.37
N ALA A 260 7.10 -10.11 4.10
CA ALA A 260 7.90 -9.19 4.89
C ALA A 260 8.62 -8.12 4.04
N ARG A 261 9.27 -7.19 4.73
CA ARG A 261 10.18 -6.18 4.16
C ARG A 261 11.55 -6.34 4.75
N PHE A 262 12.58 -5.87 4.05
CA PHE A 262 13.88 -5.80 4.66
C PHE A 262 14.30 -4.37 5.05
N ASN A 263 15.13 -4.29 6.08
CA ASN A 263 15.54 -3.06 6.73
C ASN A 263 16.86 -2.57 6.12
N LEU A 264 16.79 -1.51 5.29
CA LEU A 264 17.96 -0.93 4.60
C LEU A 264 19.03 -0.38 5.57
N PRO A 265 18.69 0.43 6.59
CA PRO A 265 19.69 0.93 7.52
C PRO A 265 20.39 -0.19 8.31
N LYS A 266 19.66 -1.26 8.67
CA LYS A 266 20.27 -2.41 9.31
C LYS A 266 21.26 -3.13 8.38
N LEU A 267 20.94 -3.23 7.09
CA LEU A 267 21.87 -3.77 6.09
C LEU A 267 23.17 -2.96 6.03
N LEU A 268 23.09 -1.62 6.08
CA LEU A 268 24.25 -0.74 6.14
C LEU A 268 25.09 -1.04 7.39
N LEU A 269 24.45 -1.13 8.56
CA LEU A 269 25.15 -1.41 9.83
C LEU A 269 25.82 -2.78 9.84
N LEU A 270 25.18 -3.81 9.28
CA LEU A 270 25.79 -5.13 9.11
C LEU A 270 27.01 -5.07 8.17
N ALA A 271 26.88 -4.35 7.06
CA ALA A 271 27.98 -4.23 6.08
C ALA A 271 29.23 -3.55 6.68
N ILE A 272 29.07 -2.49 7.47
CA ILE A 272 30.20 -1.79 8.11
C ILE A 272 30.78 -2.55 9.30
N ASN A 273 29.95 -3.35 9.99
CA ASN A 273 30.36 -4.16 11.15
C ASN A 273 30.73 -5.62 10.80
N GLY A 274 30.91 -5.94 9.50
CA GLY A 274 31.32 -7.28 9.09
C GLY A 274 30.34 -8.39 9.48
N GLY A 275 29.04 -8.07 9.52
CA GLY A 275 27.94 -8.98 9.88
C GLY A 275 27.51 -8.90 11.34
N TYR A 276 28.17 -8.15 12.19
CA TYR A 276 27.77 -8.01 13.59
C TYR A 276 26.59 -7.03 13.75
N ASP A 277 25.50 -7.51 14.33
CA ASP A 277 24.33 -6.71 14.70
C ASP A 277 24.47 -6.20 16.14
N ASN A 278 24.75 -4.93 16.31
CA ASN A 278 24.94 -4.27 17.61
C ASN A 278 23.66 -4.13 18.46
N VAL A 279 22.50 -4.56 17.95
CA VAL A 279 21.24 -4.60 18.71
C VAL A 279 21.02 -5.97 19.36
N THR A 280 21.27 -7.04 18.61
CA THR A 280 21.05 -8.42 19.08
C THR A 280 22.30 -9.13 19.52
N GLY A 281 23.50 -8.62 19.22
CA GLY A 281 24.77 -9.27 19.48
C GLY A 281 25.09 -10.46 18.57
N MET A 282 24.27 -10.69 17.52
CA MET A 282 24.44 -11.82 16.60
C MET A 282 25.26 -11.44 15.37
N LYS A 283 25.97 -12.41 14.83
CA LYS A 283 26.61 -12.31 13.52
C LYS A 283 25.64 -12.81 12.45
N LEU A 284 25.31 -11.97 11.46
CA LEU A 284 24.34 -12.21 10.41
C LEU A 284 24.97 -11.96 9.03
N GLY A 285 24.73 -12.87 8.09
CA GLY A 285 25.20 -12.74 6.71
C GLY A 285 26.68 -13.08 6.51
N PRO A 286 27.30 -12.55 5.45
CA PRO A 286 28.72 -12.76 5.16
C PRO A 286 29.60 -12.31 6.33
N GLN A 287 30.53 -13.16 6.75
CA GLN A 287 31.45 -12.85 7.85
C GLN A 287 32.67 -12.12 7.29
N MET A 288 32.86 -10.89 7.75
CA MET A 288 33.99 -10.03 7.39
C MET A 288 34.51 -9.33 8.65
N GLU A 289 35.71 -8.75 8.59
CA GLU A 289 36.17 -7.85 9.65
C GLU A 289 35.37 -6.53 9.60
N PRO A 290 35.04 -5.92 10.75
CA PRO A 290 34.46 -4.56 10.76
C PRO A 290 35.35 -3.58 10.00
N LEU A 291 34.75 -2.57 9.37
CA LEU A 291 35.52 -1.51 8.73
C LEU A 291 36.45 -0.85 9.77
N GLN A 292 37.72 -0.70 9.42
CA GLN A 292 38.73 -0.06 10.24
C GLN A 292 38.85 1.44 9.88
N GLY A 293 39.61 2.18 10.65
CA GLY A 293 39.88 3.60 10.42
C GLY A 293 39.02 4.54 11.29
N ASP A 294 39.46 5.80 11.33
CA ASP A 294 38.85 6.85 12.16
C ASP A 294 37.71 7.60 11.43
N LYS A 295 37.52 7.31 10.13
CA LYS A 295 36.50 7.88 9.30
C LYS A 295 35.99 6.84 8.32
N LEU A 296 34.68 6.85 8.03
CA LEU A 296 34.09 5.99 6.99
C LEU A 296 34.41 6.53 5.58
N ASP A 297 34.94 5.67 4.72
CA ASP A 297 35.11 5.95 3.29
C ASP A 297 33.87 5.51 2.52
N PHE A 298 33.36 6.40 1.67
CA PHE A 298 32.12 6.16 0.90
C PHE A 298 32.25 4.96 -0.06
N TYR A 299 33.37 4.83 -0.75
CA TYR A 299 33.54 3.77 -1.75
C TYR A 299 33.76 2.41 -1.09
N GLU A 300 34.47 2.38 0.03
CA GLU A 300 34.64 1.17 0.83
C GLU A 300 33.30 0.68 1.39
N VAL A 301 32.49 1.59 1.97
CA VAL A 301 31.13 1.27 2.44
C VAL A 301 30.26 0.76 1.28
N ARG A 302 30.33 1.38 0.12
CA ARG A 302 29.57 0.95 -1.07
C ARG A 302 29.97 -0.47 -1.51
N GLY A 303 31.27 -0.77 -1.56
CA GLY A 303 31.73 -2.12 -1.91
C GLY A 303 31.26 -3.19 -0.93
N ARG A 304 31.25 -2.88 0.38
CA ARG A 304 30.70 -3.79 1.39
C ARG A 304 29.19 -3.99 1.26
N LEU A 305 28.45 -2.90 1.01
CA LEU A 305 27.01 -2.95 0.78
C LEU A 305 26.62 -3.84 -0.40
N GLU A 306 27.41 -3.88 -1.45
CA GLU A 306 27.13 -4.72 -2.62
C GLU A 306 27.12 -6.21 -2.24
N VAL A 307 28.10 -6.68 -1.46
CA VAL A 307 28.18 -8.06 -0.96
C VAL A 307 27.00 -8.40 -0.07
N TYR A 308 26.64 -7.51 0.86
CA TYR A 308 25.52 -7.75 1.77
C TYR A 308 24.16 -7.65 1.10
N ARG A 309 24.02 -6.82 0.08
CA ARG A 309 22.81 -6.71 -0.74
C ARG A 309 22.56 -7.99 -1.54
N GLU A 310 23.59 -8.53 -2.18
CA GLU A 310 23.51 -9.82 -2.90
C GLU A 310 23.04 -10.94 -1.96
N TRP A 311 23.68 -11.08 -0.81
CA TRP A 311 23.30 -12.05 0.20
C TRP A 311 21.86 -11.89 0.67
N LEU A 312 21.46 -10.66 1.05
CA LEU A 312 20.14 -10.41 1.61
C LEU A 312 19.02 -10.57 0.57
N CYS A 313 19.23 -10.12 -0.66
CA CYS A 313 18.24 -10.29 -1.72
C CYS A 313 17.99 -11.77 -2.04
N LYS A 314 19.05 -12.59 -2.09
CA LYS A 314 18.93 -14.04 -2.25
C LYS A 314 18.18 -14.69 -1.07
N LEU A 315 18.56 -14.34 0.16
CA LEU A 315 17.87 -14.82 1.37
C LEU A 315 16.38 -14.43 1.35
N TYR A 316 16.07 -13.21 0.97
CA TYR A 316 14.71 -12.69 0.95
C TYR A 316 13.84 -13.43 -0.08
N VAL A 317 14.33 -13.61 -1.32
CA VAL A 317 13.62 -14.37 -2.34
C VAL A 317 13.40 -15.82 -1.89
N ASN A 318 14.43 -16.48 -1.33
CA ASN A 318 14.29 -17.84 -0.82
C ASN A 318 13.25 -17.94 0.30
N THR A 319 13.24 -16.98 1.23
CA THR A 319 12.27 -16.93 2.33
C THR A 319 10.85 -16.78 1.80
N MET A 320 10.64 -15.86 0.84
CA MET A 320 9.34 -15.66 0.20
C MET A 320 8.88 -16.91 -0.56
N ASN A 321 9.79 -17.57 -1.27
CA ASN A 321 9.48 -18.81 -1.99
C ASN A 321 9.00 -19.92 -1.04
N VAL A 322 9.68 -20.10 0.11
CA VAL A 322 9.29 -21.09 1.12
C VAL A 322 7.94 -20.75 1.74
N ILE A 323 7.73 -19.48 2.13
CA ILE A 323 6.48 -19.03 2.74
C ILE A 323 5.31 -19.31 1.78
N HIS A 324 5.41 -18.89 0.54
CA HIS A 324 4.30 -19.02 -0.42
C HIS A 324 4.10 -20.45 -0.89
N TYR A 325 5.15 -21.26 -1.01
CA TYR A 325 5.00 -22.70 -1.21
C TYR A 325 4.18 -23.34 -0.08
N MET A 326 4.48 -23.00 1.18
CA MET A 326 3.77 -23.56 2.34
C MET A 326 2.30 -23.11 2.39
N HIS A 327 2.01 -21.86 2.05
CA HIS A 327 0.62 -21.37 1.98
C HIS A 327 -0.16 -22.02 0.83
N ASP A 328 0.43 -22.10 -0.34
CA ASP A 328 -0.19 -22.72 -1.53
C ASP A 328 -0.46 -24.21 -1.34
N LYS A 329 0.39 -24.90 -0.55
CA LYS A 329 0.19 -26.31 -0.15
C LYS A 329 -1.15 -26.54 0.56
N TYR A 330 -1.61 -25.58 1.35
CA TYR A 330 -2.89 -25.64 2.07
C TYR A 330 -4.05 -25.01 1.29
N ALA A 331 -3.86 -24.74 0.01
CA ALA A 331 -4.89 -24.36 -0.95
C ALA A 331 -5.60 -23.02 -0.66
N TYR A 332 -5.00 -22.17 0.13
CA TYR A 332 -5.62 -20.94 0.60
C TYR A 332 -5.92 -19.94 -0.56
N GLU A 333 -4.96 -19.66 -1.45
CA GLU A 333 -5.18 -18.77 -2.59
C GLU A 333 -6.07 -19.38 -3.66
N LYS A 334 -6.12 -20.70 -3.77
CA LYS A 334 -6.86 -21.43 -4.81
C LYS A 334 -8.34 -21.08 -4.83
N THR A 335 -8.98 -21.05 -3.66
CA THR A 335 -10.41 -20.77 -3.54
C THR A 335 -10.76 -19.32 -3.82
N GLN A 336 -9.91 -18.39 -3.39
CA GLN A 336 -10.12 -16.96 -3.61
C GLN A 336 -10.07 -16.55 -5.09
N MET A 337 -9.31 -17.28 -5.91
CA MET A 337 -9.24 -17.06 -7.35
C MET A 337 -10.44 -17.63 -8.12
N ALA A 338 -11.52 -18.05 -7.45
CA ALA A 338 -12.76 -18.49 -8.11
C ALA A 338 -13.39 -17.41 -9.01
N LEU A 339 -13.15 -16.14 -8.72
CA LEU A 339 -13.62 -14.99 -9.50
C LEU A 339 -12.51 -14.39 -10.39
N HIS A 340 -11.47 -15.17 -10.67
CA HIS A 340 -10.39 -14.83 -11.61
C HIS A 340 -10.52 -15.57 -12.94
N ASP A 341 -9.83 -15.06 -13.94
CA ASP A 341 -9.53 -15.82 -15.15
C ASP A 341 -8.74 -17.08 -14.78
N THR A 342 -8.77 -18.09 -15.64
CA THR A 342 -8.08 -19.35 -15.38
C THR A 342 -6.56 -19.19 -15.45
N ASP A 343 -6.08 -18.37 -16.37
CA ASP A 343 -4.67 -17.97 -16.46
C ASP A 343 -4.42 -16.75 -15.57
N VAL A 344 -3.80 -16.97 -14.42
CA VAL A 344 -3.53 -15.93 -13.42
C VAL A 344 -2.08 -15.45 -13.52
N ASP A 345 -1.89 -14.18 -13.83
CA ASP A 345 -0.58 -13.52 -13.79
C ASP A 345 -0.17 -13.29 -12.32
N ARG A 346 0.93 -13.91 -11.90
CA ARG A 346 1.41 -13.87 -10.52
C ARG A 346 2.56 -12.90 -10.35
N MET A 347 2.47 -12.09 -9.30
CA MET A 347 3.53 -11.19 -8.86
C MET A 347 4.05 -11.62 -7.49
N MET A 348 5.28 -11.28 -7.16
CA MET A 348 5.83 -11.43 -5.82
C MET A 348 6.29 -10.06 -5.32
N ALA A 349 5.63 -9.59 -4.27
CA ALA A 349 5.83 -8.26 -3.71
C ALA A 349 6.93 -8.27 -2.65
N PHE A 350 8.05 -7.68 -2.99
CA PHE A 350 9.13 -7.36 -2.06
C PHE A 350 8.94 -5.95 -1.51
N GLY A 351 9.57 -5.64 -0.37
CA GLY A 351 9.47 -4.31 0.23
C GLY A 351 10.73 -3.91 0.98
N ILE A 352 10.97 -2.61 1.04
CA ILE A 352 12.07 -2.00 1.77
C ILE A 352 11.56 -1.02 2.84
N ALA A 353 12.31 -0.93 3.94
CA ALA A 353 12.07 0.02 5.02
C ALA A 353 13.31 0.89 5.26
N GLY A 354 13.12 2.16 5.59
CA GLY A 354 14.17 3.10 5.97
C GLY A 354 14.94 3.68 4.78
N LEU A 355 14.28 3.91 3.63
CA LEU A 355 14.89 4.47 2.43
C LEU A 355 15.58 5.82 2.70
N SER A 356 14.88 6.75 3.36
CA SER A 356 15.43 8.08 3.67
C SER A 356 16.61 8.02 4.63
N VAL A 357 16.54 7.17 5.66
CA VAL A 357 17.65 6.97 6.60
C VAL A 357 18.89 6.40 5.89
N MET A 358 18.69 5.45 4.98
CA MET A 358 19.78 4.88 4.18
C MET A 358 20.38 5.92 3.23
N ALA A 359 19.54 6.69 2.54
CA ALA A 359 19.99 7.73 1.62
C ALA A 359 20.77 8.84 2.34
N ASP A 360 20.24 9.32 3.47
CA ASP A 360 20.87 10.34 4.30
C ASP A 360 22.17 9.83 4.92
N SER A 361 22.22 8.57 5.37
CA SER A 361 23.45 7.95 5.91
C SER A 361 24.55 7.86 4.87
N LEU A 362 24.24 7.44 3.64
CA LEU A 362 25.20 7.41 2.54
C LEU A 362 25.62 8.82 2.10
N SER A 363 24.69 9.79 2.16
CA SER A 363 24.98 11.20 1.91
C SER A 363 25.93 11.76 2.99
N ALA A 364 25.67 11.48 4.26
CA ALA A 364 26.56 11.88 5.36
C ALA A 364 27.98 11.30 5.18
N ILE A 365 28.11 10.01 4.90
CA ILE A 365 29.41 9.36 4.65
C ILE A 365 30.14 10.01 3.47
N LYS A 366 29.41 10.43 2.43
CA LYS A 366 29.99 11.01 1.22
C LYS A 366 30.41 12.49 1.36
N TYR A 367 29.64 13.28 2.10
CA TYR A 367 29.77 14.74 2.08
C TYR A 367 30.13 15.36 3.45
N ALA A 368 30.05 14.60 4.55
CA ALA A 368 30.42 15.04 5.89
C ALA A 368 31.61 14.24 6.42
N ASP A 369 32.02 14.55 7.65
CA ASP A 369 33.04 13.83 8.41
C ASP A 369 32.34 12.87 9.38
N VAL A 370 32.23 11.59 9.02
CA VAL A 370 31.56 10.55 9.81
C VAL A 370 32.60 9.70 10.51
N LYS A 371 32.74 9.88 11.83
CA LYS A 371 33.64 9.09 12.68
C LYS A 371 32.88 7.98 13.40
N PRO A 372 33.26 6.72 13.20
CA PRO A 372 32.65 5.61 13.91
C PRO A 372 33.09 5.60 15.40
N ILE A 373 32.12 5.43 16.29
CA ILE A 373 32.36 5.19 17.73
C ILE A 373 32.28 3.69 17.96
N ARG A 374 33.34 3.10 18.55
CA ARG A 374 33.47 1.67 18.72
C ARG A 374 33.33 1.27 20.18
N ASP A 375 32.83 0.05 20.40
CA ASP A 375 32.87 -0.60 21.70
C ASP A 375 34.25 -1.22 21.99
N GLU A 376 34.38 -1.86 23.15
CA GLU A 376 35.61 -2.54 23.61
C GLU A 376 36.05 -3.72 22.71
N ASN A 377 35.11 -4.25 21.89
CA ASN A 377 35.37 -5.34 20.96
C ASN A 377 35.67 -4.83 19.53
N GLY A 378 35.73 -3.52 19.34
CA GLY A 378 36.01 -2.88 18.06
C GLY A 378 34.80 -2.75 17.12
N TYR A 379 33.59 -3.14 17.55
CA TYR A 379 32.37 -2.96 16.74
C TYR A 379 31.87 -1.54 16.81
N ILE A 380 31.36 -1.03 15.68
CA ILE A 380 30.80 0.30 15.57
C ILE A 380 29.37 0.31 16.19
N VAL A 381 29.19 1.15 17.21
CA VAL A 381 27.93 1.24 17.98
C VAL A 381 27.25 2.58 17.85
N ASP A 382 27.95 3.65 17.46
CA ASP A 382 27.41 5.00 17.23
C ASP A 382 28.32 5.77 16.26
N PHE A 383 27.94 6.99 15.91
CA PHE A 383 28.66 7.85 14.97
C PHE A 383 28.73 9.29 15.51
N ASP A 384 29.90 9.93 15.32
CA ASP A 384 30.11 11.38 15.47
C ASP A 384 30.18 11.97 14.05
N THR A 385 29.08 12.58 13.61
CA THR A 385 28.94 13.15 12.26
C THR A 385 29.07 14.66 12.32
N LYS A 386 30.11 15.22 11.70
CA LYS A 386 30.41 16.64 11.67
C LYS A 386 30.37 17.20 10.25
N GLY A 387 29.85 18.41 10.11
CA GLY A 387 29.65 19.06 8.82
C GLY A 387 28.24 18.86 8.29
N ASP A 388 27.90 19.68 7.30
CA ASP A 388 26.60 19.60 6.63
C ASP A 388 26.65 18.64 5.44
N PHE A 389 25.52 18.01 5.16
CA PHE A 389 25.36 17.08 4.04
C PHE A 389 23.95 17.20 3.46
N PRO A 390 23.76 16.91 2.14
CA PRO A 390 22.45 16.88 1.52
C PRO A 390 21.53 15.88 2.20
N LYS A 391 20.30 16.31 2.55
CA LYS A 391 19.26 15.47 3.17
C LYS A 391 18.10 15.28 2.21
N PHE A 392 17.63 14.05 2.10
CA PHE A 392 16.49 13.68 1.25
C PHE A 392 15.24 14.45 1.66
N GLY A 393 14.47 14.93 0.67
CA GLY A 393 13.28 15.76 0.89
C GLY A 393 13.52 17.27 0.73
N ASN A 394 14.64 17.69 0.14
CA ASN A 394 14.98 19.11 -0.08
C ASN A 394 15.22 19.44 -1.58
N ASP A 395 14.77 18.57 -2.48
CA ASP A 395 14.96 18.69 -3.93
C ASP A 395 16.46 18.79 -4.34
N ASP A 396 17.33 18.12 -3.57
CA ASP A 396 18.77 18.10 -3.82
C ASP A 396 19.18 16.83 -4.56
N ASN A 397 19.54 16.98 -5.83
CA ASN A 397 19.91 15.86 -6.70
C ASN A 397 21.10 15.03 -6.19
N ARG A 398 21.94 15.58 -5.30
CA ARG A 398 23.08 14.84 -4.72
C ARG A 398 22.62 13.67 -3.86
N VAL A 399 21.57 13.84 -3.05
CA VAL A 399 20.99 12.79 -2.20
C VAL A 399 19.83 12.08 -2.87
N ASP A 400 18.99 12.79 -3.65
CA ASP A 400 17.88 12.19 -4.38
C ASP A 400 18.38 11.08 -5.33
N LYS A 401 19.53 11.28 -5.97
CA LYS A 401 20.17 10.26 -6.80
C LYS A 401 20.66 9.05 -5.99
N ILE A 402 21.07 9.24 -4.75
CA ILE A 402 21.43 8.13 -3.86
C ILE A 402 20.18 7.29 -3.57
N ALA A 403 19.04 7.92 -3.24
CA ALA A 403 17.78 7.23 -3.01
C ALA A 403 17.29 6.45 -4.24
N GLN A 404 17.35 7.06 -5.44
CA GLN A 404 17.06 6.39 -6.71
C GLN A 404 17.92 5.15 -6.93
N ASN A 405 19.24 5.28 -6.73
CA ASN A 405 20.17 4.18 -6.92
C ASN A 405 19.91 3.02 -5.96
N ILE A 406 19.58 3.30 -4.69
CA ILE A 406 19.21 2.26 -3.71
C ILE A 406 18.05 1.41 -4.23
N ILE A 407 16.97 2.04 -4.67
CA ILE A 407 15.78 1.35 -5.21
C ILE A 407 16.15 0.51 -6.44
N GLN A 408 16.85 1.13 -7.39
CA GLN A 408 17.26 0.47 -8.63
C GLN A 408 18.14 -0.76 -8.37
N GLU A 409 19.16 -0.62 -7.53
CA GLU A 409 20.11 -1.69 -7.20
C GLU A 409 19.43 -2.85 -6.47
N VAL A 410 18.54 -2.56 -5.50
CA VAL A 410 17.77 -3.60 -4.80
C VAL A 410 16.84 -4.33 -5.76
N SER A 411 16.11 -3.59 -6.60
CA SER A 411 15.18 -4.17 -7.58
C SER A 411 15.91 -5.07 -8.59
N GLN A 412 17.05 -4.62 -9.10
CA GLN A 412 17.87 -5.40 -10.03
C GLN A 412 18.45 -6.66 -9.39
N GLU A 413 18.88 -6.57 -8.13
CA GLU A 413 19.46 -7.71 -7.41
C GLU A 413 18.41 -8.79 -7.09
N LEU A 414 17.21 -8.38 -6.66
CA LEU A 414 16.09 -9.31 -6.43
C LEU A 414 15.77 -10.11 -7.69
N ARG A 415 15.74 -9.46 -8.86
CA ARG A 415 15.40 -10.08 -10.17
C ARG A 415 16.38 -11.14 -10.64
N LYS A 416 17.57 -11.24 -10.07
CA LYS A 416 18.54 -12.30 -10.37
C LYS A 416 18.13 -13.67 -9.81
N ASN A 417 17.21 -13.71 -8.85
CA ASN A 417 16.81 -14.91 -8.14
C ASN A 417 15.41 -15.38 -8.58
N PRO A 418 15.22 -16.66 -8.93
CA PRO A 418 13.94 -17.17 -9.38
C PRO A 418 12.90 -17.21 -8.25
N THR A 419 11.68 -16.84 -8.57
CA THR A 419 10.54 -16.79 -7.65
C THR A 419 9.65 -18.04 -7.76
N TYR A 420 8.93 -18.33 -6.68
CA TYR A 420 7.93 -19.38 -6.65
C TYR A 420 6.87 -19.19 -7.74
N ARG A 421 6.60 -20.26 -8.51
CA ARG A 421 5.66 -20.28 -9.66
C ARG A 421 6.00 -19.25 -10.75
N GLY A 422 7.25 -18.82 -10.88
CA GLY A 422 7.66 -17.85 -11.87
C GLY A 422 7.03 -16.47 -11.71
N ALA A 423 6.59 -16.11 -10.50
CA ALA A 423 5.97 -14.83 -10.21
C ALA A 423 6.89 -13.64 -10.55
N ARG A 424 6.34 -12.58 -11.15
CA ARG A 424 7.13 -11.38 -11.47
C ARG A 424 7.52 -10.62 -10.20
N HIS A 425 8.77 -10.23 -10.10
CA HIS A 425 9.24 -9.41 -8.97
C HIS A 425 8.65 -8.01 -9.04
N THR A 426 8.09 -7.56 -7.92
CA THR A 426 7.73 -6.17 -7.67
C THR A 426 8.37 -5.70 -6.37
N LEU A 427 8.63 -4.40 -6.24
CA LEU A 427 9.23 -3.81 -5.06
C LEU A 427 8.37 -2.65 -4.58
N SER A 428 8.31 -2.43 -3.26
CA SER A 428 7.68 -1.27 -2.65
C SER A 428 8.61 -0.53 -1.68
N ALA A 429 8.49 0.80 -1.66
CA ALA A 429 8.95 1.66 -0.58
C ALA A 429 7.75 2.03 0.27
N LEU A 430 7.36 1.11 1.17
CA LEU A 430 6.16 1.21 2.00
C LEU A 430 6.40 0.50 3.33
N THR A 431 6.13 1.14 4.46
CA THR A 431 6.33 0.54 5.78
C THR A 431 5.05 0.33 6.58
N ILE A 432 3.94 0.98 6.19
CA ILE A 432 2.75 1.03 7.04
C ILE A 432 3.14 1.69 8.38
N THR A 433 2.70 1.21 9.54
CA THR A 433 3.15 1.66 10.86
C THR A 433 4.35 0.87 11.42
N SER A 434 4.85 -0.10 10.66
CA SER A 434 6.02 -0.90 11.07
C SER A 434 7.36 -0.13 11.05
N ASN A 435 7.38 1.10 10.52
CA ASN A 435 8.54 2.00 10.62
C ASN A 435 9.03 2.17 12.06
N VAL A 436 8.14 2.19 13.05
CA VAL A 436 8.46 2.22 14.49
C VAL A 436 9.21 0.95 14.90
N VAL A 437 8.68 -0.22 14.54
CA VAL A 437 9.29 -1.53 14.88
C VAL A 437 10.66 -1.71 14.21
N TYR A 438 10.78 -1.30 12.93
CA TYR A 438 12.07 -1.34 12.23
C TYR A 438 13.10 -0.43 12.90
N GLY A 439 12.70 0.77 13.33
CA GLY A 439 13.57 1.69 14.07
C GLY A 439 14.07 1.10 15.39
N LYS A 440 13.18 0.51 16.19
CA LYS A 440 13.53 -0.18 17.45
C LYS A 440 14.59 -1.25 17.27
N LYS A 441 14.59 -1.96 16.16
CA LYS A 441 15.51 -3.05 15.85
C LYS A 441 16.79 -2.60 15.15
N THR A 442 17.04 -1.28 15.06
CA THR A 442 18.18 -0.71 14.33
C THR A 442 19.04 0.17 15.24
N GLY A 443 20.35 -0.02 15.18
CA GLY A 443 21.34 0.79 15.88
C GLY A 443 21.37 2.24 15.39
N SER A 444 22.23 3.08 16.00
CA SER A 444 22.50 4.43 15.51
C SER A 444 23.02 4.41 14.08
N THR A 445 22.69 5.42 13.27
CA THR A 445 23.05 5.51 11.86
C THR A 445 23.87 6.75 11.53
N PRO A 446 24.71 6.73 10.47
CA PRO A 446 25.63 7.81 10.11
C PRO A 446 24.97 9.18 9.89
N ASP A 447 23.68 9.21 9.54
CA ASP A 447 22.88 10.43 9.36
C ASP A 447 22.50 11.14 10.67
N GLY A 448 22.90 10.58 11.82
CA GLY A 448 22.64 11.12 13.17
C GLY A 448 21.42 10.55 13.89
N ARG A 449 20.62 9.66 13.22
CA ARG A 449 19.52 8.96 13.87
C ARG A 449 20.07 8.04 14.96
N LYS A 450 19.49 8.06 16.15
CA LYS A 450 19.94 7.26 17.30
C LYS A 450 19.28 5.89 17.35
N LYS A 451 19.95 4.94 18.02
CA LYS A 451 19.46 3.58 18.24
C LYS A 451 18.02 3.60 18.78
N GLY A 452 17.15 2.86 18.14
CA GLY A 452 15.76 2.69 18.56
C GLY A 452 14.79 3.77 18.07
N GLU A 453 15.25 4.89 17.54
CA GLU A 453 14.35 5.92 16.97
C GLU A 453 13.60 5.38 15.75
N PRO A 454 12.30 5.75 15.55
CA PRO A 454 11.53 5.35 14.37
C PRO A 454 12.18 5.80 13.07
N PHE A 455 11.89 5.07 11.99
CA PHE A 455 12.13 5.56 10.62
C PHE A 455 10.98 6.46 10.18
N ALA A 456 11.19 7.27 9.16
CA ALA A 456 10.08 7.84 8.41
C ALA A 456 9.30 6.73 7.68
N PRO A 457 7.97 6.86 7.52
CA PRO A 457 7.17 5.84 6.85
C PRO A 457 7.41 5.84 5.33
N GLY A 458 7.47 4.65 4.74
CA GLY A 458 7.53 4.48 3.28
C GLY A 458 8.72 5.18 2.64
N ALA A 459 8.42 6.04 1.66
CA ALA A 459 9.39 6.86 0.94
C ALA A 459 9.51 8.29 1.49
N ASN A 460 8.87 8.58 2.62
CA ASN A 460 8.94 9.90 3.23
C ASN A 460 10.38 10.27 3.60
N PRO A 461 10.76 11.54 3.47
CA PRO A 461 11.94 12.09 4.12
C PRO A 461 11.89 11.89 5.65
N MET A 462 13.03 11.86 6.30
CA MET A 462 13.10 11.82 7.76
C MET A 462 12.52 13.11 8.36
N HIS A 463 11.77 12.95 9.44
CA HIS A 463 11.05 14.02 10.11
C HIS A 463 11.96 15.21 10.44
N ASN A 464 11.48 16.42 10.19
CA ASN A 464 12.15 17.70 10.43
C ASN A 464 13.49 17.88 9.69
N ARG A 465 13.73 17.11 8.61
CA ARG A 465 14.89 17.30 7.73
C ARG A 465 14.55 18.00 6.43
N GLU A 466 13.28 18.13 6.12
CA GLU A 466 12.77 18.91 4.99
C GLU A 466 12.74 20.40 5.37
N THR A 467 13.73 21.13 4.92
CA THR A 467 13.90 22.55 5.26
C THR A 467 13.57 23.50 4.12
N ASN A 468 13.38 22.96 2.89
CA ASN A 468 13.15 23.76 1.68
C ASN A 468 11.65 23.87 1.29
N GLY A 469 10.74 23.54 2.23
CA GLY A 469 9.29 23.66 2.03
C GLY A 469 8.63 22.41 1.43
N ALA A 470 7.32 22.47 1.35
CA ALA A 470 6.46 21.36 0.95
C ALA A 470 6.75 20.85 -0.46
N ILE A 471 6.89 21.76 -1.43
CA ILE A 471 7.13 21.40 -2.84
C ILE A 471 8.47 20.70 -3.03
N ALA A 472 9.52 21.13 -2.33
CA ALA A 472 10.83 20.49 -2.40
C ALA A 472 10.78 19.05 -1.85
N SER A 473 10.03 18.84 -0.75
CA SER A 473 9.80 17.50 -0.21
C SER A 473 9.09 16.58 -1.21
N LEU A 474 8.01 17.05 -1.82
CA LEU A 474 7.28 16.32 -2.84
C LEU A 474 8.14 16.03 -4.09
N ASN A 475 8.94 17.01 -4.55
CA ASN A 475 9.84 16.83 -5.69
C ASN A 475 10.89 15.75 -5.45
N SER A 476 11.50 15.67 -4.26
CA SER A 476 12.45 14.59 -3.95
C SER A 476 11.81 13.21 -4.07
N VAL A 477 10.59 13.03 -3.57
CA VAL A 477 9.88 11.75 -3.64
C VAL A 477 9.42 11.42 -5.06
N SER A 478 8.97 12.42 -5.84
CA SER A 478 8.53 12.21 -7.23
C SER A 478 9.64 11.71 -8.17
N LYS A 479 10.90 11.96 -7.83
CA LYS A 479 12.06 11.44 -8.59
C LYS A 479 12.30 9.95 -8.45
N LEU A 480 11.66 9.28 -7.46
CA LEU A 480 11.78 7.83 -7.28
C LEU A 480 11.06 7.10 -8.41
N GLN A 481 11.78 6.21 -9.10
CA GLN A 481 11.29 5.60 -10.34
C GLN A 481 10.33 4.45 -10.06
N TYR A 482 9.08 4.59 -10.50
CA TYR A 482 8.03 3.57 -10.36
C TYR A 482 8.38 2.24 -11.03
N ASP A 483 9.11 2.26 -12.14
CA ASP A 483 9.51 1.04 -12.87
C ASP A 483 10.33 0.05 -12.03
N TYR A 484 11.05 0.54 -11.03
CA TYR A 484 11.76 -0.29 -10.06
C TYR A 484 10.95 -0.58 -8.80
N CYS A 485 9.82 0.11 -8.59
CA CYS A 485 9.01 0.06 -7.38
C CYS A 485 7.52 -0.15 -7.68
N ARG A 486 7.18 -1.08 -8.56
CA ARG A 486 5.80 -1.32 -9.05
C ARG A 486 4.82 -1.85 -8.00
N ASP A 487 5.31 -2.25 -6.82
CA ASP A 487 4.46 -2.55 -5.66
C ASP A 487 4.14 -1.28 -4.83
N GLY A 488 4.63 -0.14 -5.27
CA GLY A 488 4.23 1.19 -4.80
C GLY A 488 5.30 1.97 -4.05
N ILE A 489 5.18 3.30 -4.14
CA ILE A 489 6.02 4.29 -3.46
C ILE A 489 5.10 5.12 -2.59
N SER A 490 5.02 4.80 -1.30
CA SER A 490 4.12 5.48 -0.37
C SER A 490 4.72 6.78 0.13
N ASN A 491 3.99 7.88 -0.06
CA ASN A 491 4.31 9.17 0.52
C ASN A 491 3.13 9.68 1.35
N THR A 492 3.41 10.27 2.50
CA THR A 492 2.41 10.90 3.38
C THR A 492 2.78 12.38 3.57
N PHE A 493 1.90 13.24 3.11
CA PHE A 493 2.06 14.67 3.12
C PHE A 493 1.15 15.29 4.18
N SER A 494 1.71 16.02 5.14
CA SER A 494 0.96 16.73 6.17
C SER A 494 1.20 18.23 6.06
N ILE A 495 0.13 19.00 5.98
CA ILE A 495 0.16 20.45 5.81
C ILE A 495 -0.90 21.10 6.69
N ILE A 496 -0.56 22.27 7.27
CA ILE A 496 -1.56 23.02 8.03
C ILE A 496 -2.54 23.72 7.07
N PRO A 497 -3.82 23.86 7.44
CA PRO A 497 -4.84 24.49 6.57
C PRO A 497 -4.45 25.88 6.07
N GLU A 498 -3.82 26.69 6.91
CA GLU A 498 -3.40 28.06 6.61
C GLU A 498 -2.34 28.13 5.49
N ALA A 499 -1.48 27.11 5.39
CA ALA A 499 -0.47 27.04 4.33
C ALA A 499 -1.08 26.72 2.95
N LEU A 500 -2.24 26.04 2.92
CA LEU A 500 -3.00 25.84 1.69
C LEU A 500 -3.77 27.10 1.25
N GLY A 501 -4.17 27.98 2.18
CA GLY A 501 -4.90 29.20 1.83
C GLY A 501 -5.76 29.74 2.97
N LYS A 502 -6.29 30.93 2.74
CA LYS A 502 -7.10 31.65 3.73
C LYS A 502 -8.59 31.28 3.69
N THR A 503 -9.09 30.91 2.51
CA THR A 503 -10.49 30.50 2.31
C THR A 503 -10.57 29.04 1.86
N ASP A 504 -11.72 28.41 2.02
CA ASP A 504 -11.94 27.02 1.60
C ASP A 504 -11.75 26.83 0.09
N GLU A 505 -12.15 27.84 -0.71
CA GLU A 505 -11.95 27.81 -2.15
C GLU A 505 -10.45 27.84 -2.51
N GLN A 506 -9.67 28.69 -1.81
CA GLN A 506 -8.23 28.76 -2.01
C GLN A 506 -7.55 27.47 -1.59
N ARG A 507 -7.89 26.90 -0.42
CA ARG A 507 -7.35 25.64 0.07
C ARG A 507 -7.62 24.51 -0.90
N THR A 508 -8.86 24.41 -1.38
CA THR A 508 -9.28 23.40 -2.37
C THR A 508 -8.53 23.57 -3.68
N ALA A 509 -8.45 24.78 -4.23
CA ALA A 509 -7.77 25.02 -5.50
C ALA A 509 -6.25 24.76 -5.39
N ASN A 510 -5.62 25.17 -4.29
CA ASN A 510 -4.20 24.95 -4.07
C ASN A 510 -3.88 23.46 -3.86
N LEU A 511 -4.73 22.70 -3.17
CA LEU A 511 -4.53 21.25 -3.05
C LEU A 511 -4.67 20.55 -4.40
N VAL A 512 -5.63 20.95 -5.25
CA VAL A 512 -5.71 20.43 -6.64
C VAL A 512 -4.42 20.72 -7.40
N ALA A 513 -3.89 21.95 -7.31
CA ALA A 513 -2.65 22.33 -7.99
C ALA A 513 -1.43 21.52 -7.49
N VAL A 514 -1.36 21.25 -6.18
CA VAL A 514 -0.32 20.37 -5.60
C VAL A 514 -0.42 18.95 -6.16
N LEU A 515 -1.63 18.37 -6.21
CA LEU A 515 -1.85 17.03 -6.73
C LEU A 515 -1.53 16.95 -8.22
N ASP A 516 -2.00 17.91 -9.03
CA ASP A 516 -1.69 17.97 -10.45
C ASP A 516 -0.17 18.11 -10.68
N GLY A 517 0.51 19.01 -9.97
CA GLY A 517 1.96 19.18 -10.06
C GLY A 517 2.75 17.95 -9.63
N TYR A 518 2.35 17.32 -8.53
CA TYR A 518 3.03 16.13 -8.01
C TYR A 518 2.92 14.93 -8.98
N PHE A 519 1.72 14.66 -9.47
CA PHE A 519 1.48 13.52 -10.36
C PHE A 519 1.97 13.76 -11.80
N SER A 520 1.99 15.01 -12.29
CA SER A 520 2.63 15.34 -13.57
C SER A 520 4.15 15.14 -13.57
N ASN A 521 4.77 15.16 -12.39
CA ASN A 521 6.17 14.81 -12.17
C ASN A 521 6.41 13.29 -11.98
N TYR A 522 5.48 12.44 -12.42
CA TYR A 522 5.56 10.97 -12.35
C TYR A 522 5.59 10.38 -10.94
N ALA A 523 5.18 11.12 -9.92
CA ALA A 523 4.97 10.59 -8.60
C ALA A 523 3.89 9.51 -8.61
N HIS A 524 4.00 8.52 -7.70
CA HIS A 524 3.09 7.37 -7.69
C HIS A 524 1.88 7.57 -6.78
N HIS A 525 2.08 7.92 -5.50
CA HIS A 525 1.04 7.90 -4.48
C HIS A 525 1.21 9.06 -3.50
N LEU A 526 0.08 9.56 -3.00
CA LEU A 526 0.05 10.58 -1.95
C LEU A 526 -1.08 10.33 -0.96
N ASN A 527 -0.74 10.19 0.32
CA ASN A 527 -1.64 10.47 1.44
C ASN A 527 -1.60 11.97 1.75
N VAL A 528 -2.76 12.56 2.00
CA VAL A 528 -2.84 13.99 2.39
C VAL A 528 -3.50 14.10 3.76
N ASN A 529 -2.84 14.78 4.69
CA ASN A 529 -3.39 15.20 5.97
C ASN A 529 -3.43 16.74 6.01
N VAL A 530 -4.58 17.31 6.26
CA VAL A 530 -4.77 18.76 6.38
C VAL A 530 -5.24 19.09 7.78
N LEU A 531 -4.29 19.18 8.71
CA LEU A 531 -4.59 19.45 10.13
C LEU A 531 -3.42 20.10 10.85
N ASN A 532 -3.71 20.69 12.00
CA ASN A 532 -2.70 21.28 12.88
C ASN A 532 -2.14 20.23 13.85
N LYS A 533 -0.85 20.31 14.14
CA LYS A 533 -0.15 19.42 15.08
C LYS A 533 -0.76 19.47 16.48
N GLU A 534 -1.23 20.64 16.89
CA GLU A 534 -1.91 20.90 18.17
C GLU A 534 -3.16 20.03 18.35
N THR A 535 -3.90 19.78 17.26
CA THR A 535 -5.06 18.86 17.26
C THR A 535 -4.65 17.44 17.64
N LEU A 536 -3.52 16.95 17.10
CA LEU A 536 -3.00 15.62 17.44
C LEU A 536 -2.49 15.55 18.88
N ILE A 537 -1.87 16.60 19.38
CA ILE A 537 -1.41 16.70 20.78
C ILE A 537 -2.62 16.66 21.71
N ALA A 538 -3.65 17.46 21.44
CA ALA A 538 -4.88 17.47 22.21
C ALA A 538 -5.59 16.10 22.20
N ALA A 539 -5.64 15.42 21.03
CA ALA A 539 -6.19 14.07 20.92
C ALA A 539 -5.34 13.01 21.64
N TYR A 540 -4.01 13.19 21.69
CA TYR A 540 -3.13 12.32 22.45
C TYR A 540 -3.38 12.42 23.96
N GLU A 541 -3.62 13.64 24.46
CA GLU A 541 -3.86 13.93 25.88
C GLU A 541 -5.29 13.57 26.30
N ASN A 542 -6.28 13.86 25.45
CA ASN A 542 -7.70 13.59 25.70
C ASN A 542 -8.38 12.86 24.53
N PRO A 543 -8.15 11.55 24.35
CA PRO A 543 -8.68 10.79 23.21
C PRO A 543 -10.21 10.75 23.15
N ASP A 544 -10.91 10.83 24.27
CA ASP A 544 -12.38 10.77 24.32
C ASP A 544 -13.04 12.02 23.71
N ALA A 545 -12.32 13.13 23.63
CA ALA A 545 -12.78 14.33 22.95
C ALA A 545 -12.66 14.25 21.41
N TYR A 546 -11.89 13.29 20.90
CA TYR A 546 -11.59 13.12 19.48
C TYR A 546 -11.86 11.68 18.97
N PRO A 547 -13.03 11.09 19.21
CA PRO A 547 -13.28 9.67 18.95
C PRO A 547 -13.20 9.31 17.47
N ASN A 548 -13.49 10.26 16.58
CA ASN A 548 -13.55 10.06 15.13
C ASN A 548 -12.38 10.73 14.36
N LEU A 549 -11.37 11.24 15.08
CA LEU A 549 -10.21 11.85 14.42
C LEU A 549 -9.50 10.81 13.57
N THR A 550 -9.64 10.97 12.26
CA THR A 550 -9.01 10.10 11.26
C THR A 550 -7.72 10.76 10.78
N ILE A 551 -6.68 9.96 10.59
CA ILE A 551 -5.39 10.41 10.05
C ILE A 551 -4.84 9.39 9.05
N ARG A 552 -4.25 9.87 7.98
CA ARG A 552 -3.49 9.07 7.02
C ARG A 552 -2.08 8.79 7.59
N VAL A 553 -1.69 7.53 7.64
CA VAL A 553 -0.39 7.16 8.27
C VAL A 553 0.65 6.69 7.26
N SER A 554 0.34 5.70 6.42
CA SER A 554 1.21 5.24 5.33
C SER A 554 0.42 4.24 4.45
N GLY A 555 -0.21 4.73 3.38
CA GLY A 555 -1.04 3.92 2.48
C GLY A 555 -2.42 3.54 3.05
N TYR A 556 -2.78 4.02 4.25
CA TYR A 556 -4.11 3.83 4.84
C TYR A 556 -4.40 4.90 5.89
N ALA A 557 -5.66 5.03 6.28
CA ALA A 557 -6.09 5.88 7.38
C ALA A 557 -6.35 5.04 8.64
N VAL A 558 -6.31 5.70 9.79
CA VAL A 558 -6.69 5.13 11.09
C VAL A 558 -7.44 6.15 11.93
N ASN A 559 -8.25 5.70 12.86
CA ASN A 559 -8.66 6.56 13.96
C ASN A 559 -7.46 6.74 14.90
N PHE A 560 -7.02 7.97 15.11
CA PHE A 560 -5.77 8.30 15.79
C PHE A 560 -5.67 7.66 17.19
N HIS A 561 -6.76 7.61 17.94
CA HIS A 561 -6.79 7.00 19.28
C HIS A 561 -6.57 5.47 19.29
N LYS A 562 -6.75 4.79 18.15
CA LYS A 562 -6.50 3.34 18.02
C LYS A 562 -5.03 2.98 17.77
N LEU A 563 -4.19 3.96 17.50
CA LEU A 563 -2.74 3.76 17.45
C LEU A 563 -2.18 3.56 18.88
N SER A 564 -1.11 2.78 19.00
CA SER A 564 -0.36 2.73 20.26
C SER A 564 0.19 4.12 20.61
N LYS A 565 0.42 4.39 21.89
CA LYS A 565 0.99 5.70 22.32
C LYS A 565 2.34 6.00 21.66
N GLU A 566 3.11 4.99 21.32
CA GLU A 566 4.36 5.14 20.59
C GLU A 566 4.14 5.54 19.13
N GLN A 567 3.20 4.89 18.44
CA GLN A 567 2.82 5.26 17.08
C GLN A 567 2.19 6.65 17.03
N GLN A 568 1.35 7.02 18.02
CA GLN A 568 0.81 8.38 18.13
C GLN A 568 1.94 9.42 18.25
N ARG A 569 2.95 9.19 19.10
CA ARG A 569 4.11 10.07 19.23
C ARG A 569 4.92 10.18 17.94
N GLU A 570 5.10 9.07 17.23
CA GLU A 570 5.76 9.07 15.91
C GLU A 570 5.00 9.96 14.93
N VAL A 571 3.66 9.81 14.83
CA VAL A 571 2.83 10.65 13.96
C VAL A 571 2.91 12.12 14.33
N ILE A 572 2.86 12.46 15.63
CA ILE A 572 3.02 13.84 16.11
C ILE A 572 4.40 14.42 15.77
N SER A 573 5.44 13.57 15.70
CA SER A 573 6.81 14.00 15.39
C SER A 573 7.05 14.28 13.91
N ARG A 574 6.13 13.90 13.03
CA ARG A 574 6.27 14.11 11.57
C ARG A 574 6.33 15.57 11.20
N THR A 575 6.85 15.83 10.02
CA THR A 575 6.86 17.19 9.47
C THR A 575 5.43 17.62 9.09
N PHE A 576 5.03 18.78 9.60
CA PHE A 576 3.82 19.49 9.18
C PHE A 576 4.25 20.75 8.46
N HIS A 577 4.02 20.81 7.16
CA HIS A 577 4.43 21.94 6.36
C HIS A 577 3.59 23.18 6.69
N THR A 578 4.28 24.25 7.04
CA THR A 578 3.66 25.55 7.37
C THR A 578 3.69 26.53 6.21
N VAL A 579 4.41 26.17 5.14
CA VAL A 579 4.51 26.91 3.87
C VAL A 579 4.56 25.92 2.71
N MET A 580 4.08 26.37 1.57
CA MET A 580 4.13 25.60 0.32
C MET A 580 5.54 25.50 -0.23
#